data_c78e8511e67cc2e7d8424b7a193dbee4
#
_entry.id   c78e8511e67cc2e7d8424b7a193dbee4
#
_cell.length_a   1.000
_cell.length_b   1.000
_cell.length_c   1.000
_cell.angle_alpha   90.00
_cell.angle_beta   90.00
_cell.angle_gamma   90.00
#
_symmetry.space_group_name_H-M   'P 1'
#
loop_
_entity.id
_entity.type
_entity.pdbx_description
1 polymer ?
#
loop_
_entity_poly.entity_id
_entity_poly.type
_entity_poly.pdbx_seq_one_letter_code
_entity_poly.pdbx_strand_id
1 'polypeptide(L)'
;MAFSYYTKRGGSRFGIKSTKMTLKTREYIVQLIVRQVQGILDDEGQRELLEWRESSPENEVLFQRMTSRVHFEESLKVCEMTNEEMENEWKLIRGKTIGSYRLVLKRLLPYAAILVVALLIGGIWVLGERDSLLPDDSLVAKAHRVKKIEPQAILVMGDGTTINLKDSVSLAALVSMKMALSADEDVLTYTKGSVDTVIEYHTMKIPRGGEYVLVLSDGTTVYLNAESELMYPVKFRGNDRRVFLNGEAYFDVKRDTSKPFIVEANSLEVRVLGTEFGVRAYQDETCIRTTLKKGKVSVENKGSGIVLTPGMQASFDKETSKMDVREVNVDLFLAWKDGRLVFDNCSLENILKDLGKWYDFDVRYEREDARLIPFSLNIKKHDAFAEVLHLLEDTGCVEFDIEDNIVIVK
;
A
#
# COMPACT_ATOMS: atom_id res chain seq x y z
N MET A 1 -1.18 6.00 -19.36
CA MET A 1 -1.45 7.21 -18.58
C MET A 1 -2.55 8.14 -19.14
N ALA A 2 -3.02 7.97 -20.36
CA ALA A 2 -4.07 8.84 -20.96
C ALA A 2 -5.52 8.53 -20.55
N PHE A 3 -5.80 7.39 -19.90
CA PHE A 3 -7.17 6.96 -19.57
C PHE A 3 -7.73 7.46 -18.22
N SER A 4 -6.89 8.04 -17.36
CA SER A 4 -7.32 8.57 -16.05
C SER A 4 -7.99 9.96 -16.12
N TYR A 5 -7.92 10.66 -17.26
CA TYR A 5 -8.45 12.03 -17.40
C TYR A 5 -9.94 12.09 -17.77
N TYR A 6 -10.54 10.98 -18.19
CA TYR A 6 -11.91 10.98 -18.71
C TYR A 6 -13.02 10.79 -17.67
N THR A 7 -12.70 10.41 -16.44
CA THR A 7 -13.71 10.18 -15.40
C THR A 7 -14.08 11.44 -14.58
N LYS A 8 -13.43 12.59 -14.81
CA LYS A 8 -13.58 13.79 -13.94
C LYS A 8 -14.33 15.00 -14.54
N ARG A 9 -14.83 14.94 -15.78
CA ARG A 9 -15.64 16.03 -16.36
C ARG A 9 -16.85 15.51 -17.12
N GLY A 10 -17.96 15.38 -16.44
CA GLY A 10 -19.24 15.05 -17.08
C GLY A 10 -20.37 14.84 -16.07
N GLY A 11 -20.57 15.79 -15.17
CA GLY A 11 -21.78 15.83 -14.37
C GLY A 11 -22.97 16.23 -15.25
N SER A 12 -23.74 15.27 -15.73
CA SER A 12 -25.09 15.46 -16.23
C SER A 12 -25.96 14.34 -15.69
N ARG A 13 -26.95 14.74 -14.90
CA ARG A 13 -28.00 13.90 -14.36
C ARG A 13 -28.74 13.19 -15.51
N PHE A 14 -28.48 11.90 -15.67
CA PHE A 14 -29.41 10.99 -16.34
C PHE A 14 -29.57 9.76 -15.46
N GLY A 15 -30.81 9.55 -15.00
CA GLY A 15 -31.20 8.41 -14.21
C GLY A 15 -31.08 7.12 -15.00
N ILE A 16 -30.04 6.37 -14.75
CA ILE A 16 -29.84 5.02 -15.29
C ILE A 16 -30.35 4.05 -14.25
N LYS A 17 -31.44 3.36 -14.55
CA LYS A 17 -31.79 2.11 -13.87
C LYS A 17 -30.69 1.09 -14.16
N SER A 18 -29.72 1.02 -13.27
CA SER A 18 -28.57 0.14 -13.36
C SER A 18 -28.98 -1.31 -13.16
N THR A 19 -28.93 -2.11 -14.20
CA THR A 19 -28.68 -3.54 -14.06
C THR A 19 -27.24 -3.67 -13.61
N LYS A 20 -26.98 -4.31 -12.45
CA LYS A 20 -25.67 -4.44 -11.80
C LYS A 20 -24.65 -5.09 -12.74
N MET A 21 -23.94 -4.29 -13.50
CA MET A 21 -22.75 -4.71 -14.22
C MET A 21 -21.56 -4.59 -13.26
N THR A 22 -20.94 -5.68 -12.87
CA THR A 22 -19.78 -5.71 -11.96
C THR A 22 -18.61 -4.92 -12.56
N LEU A 23 -17.78 -4.28 -11.73
CA LEU A 23 -16.58 -3.52 -12.15
C LEU A 23 -15.67 -4.33 -13.09
N LYS A 24 -15.51 -5.63 -12.87
CA LYS A 24 -14.79 -6.56 -13.76
C LYS A 24 -15.35 -6.60 -15.19
N THR A 25 -16.66 -6.47 -15.36
CA THR A 25 -17.29 -6.47 -16.67
C THR A 25 -17.00 -5.20 -17.47
N ARG A 26 -16.88 -4.03 -16.81
CA ARG A 26 -16.55 -2.75 -17.47
C ARG A 26 -15.11 -2.70 -17.98
N GLU A 27 -14.16 -3.10 -17.17
CA GLU A 27 -12.74 -3.17 -17.58
C GLU A 27 -12.53 -4.16 -18.74
N TYR A 28 -13.20 -5.28 -18.69
CA TYR A 28 -13.13 -6.29 -19.73
C TYR A 28 -13.66 -5.78 -21.07
N ILE A 29 -14.83 -5.12 -21.10
CA ILE A 29 -15.38 -4.51 -22.32
C ILE A 29 -14.47 -3.44 -22.89
N VAL A 30 -13.86 -2.60 -22.05
CA VAL A 30 -12.87 -1.60 -22.50
C VAL A 30 -11.67 -2.28 -23.15
N GLN A 31 -11.18 -3.40 -22.60
CA GLN A 31 -10.09 -4.16 -23.22
C GLN A 31 -10.48 -4.75 -24.58
N LEU A 32 -11.71 -5.26 -24.74
CA LEU A 32 -12.21 -5.75 -26.02
C LEU A 32 -12.28 -4.62 -27.06
N ILE A 33 -12.78 -3.44 -26.69
CA ILE A 33 -12.83 -2.26 -27.57
C ILE A 33 -11.40 -1.85 -28.01
N VAL A 34 -10.44 -1.80 -27.08
CA VAL A 34 -9.05 -1.47 -27.40
C VAL A 34 -8.44 -2.48 -28.37
N ARG A 35 -8.63 -3.78 -28.13
CA ARG A 35 -8.14 -4.84 -29.03
C ARG A 35 -8.78 -4.79 -30.40
N GLN A 36 -10.07 -4.44 -30.47
CA GLN A 36 -10.79 -4.22 -31.75
C GLN A 36 -10.17 -3.08 -32.55
N VAL A 37 -9.87 -1.95 -31.91
CA VAL A 37 -9.23 -0.78 -32.54
C VAL A 37 -7.81 -1.10 -33.00
N GLN A 38 -7.10 -1.94 -32.28
CA GLN A 38 -5.74 -2.40 -32.63
C GLN A 38 -5.72 -3.49 -33.69
N GLY A 39 -6.89 -4.05 -34.09
CA GLY A 39 -7.00 -5.13 -35.08
C GLY A 39 -6.48 -6.50 -34.59
N ILE A 40 -6.38 -6.69 -33.26
CA ILE A 40 -5.86 -7.92 -32.63
C ILE A 40 -6.94 -8.69 -31.84
N LEU A 41 -8.22 -8.36 -32.05
CA LEU A 41 -9.33 -9.04 -31.40
C LEU A 41 -9.61 -10.38 -32.08
N ASP A 42 -9.68 -11.44 -31.29
CA ASP A 42 -10.00 -12.81 -31.74
C ASP A 42 -11.50 -12.98 -31.96
N ASP A 43 -11.88 -14.12 -32.61
CA ASP A 43 -13.25 -14.40 -32.99
C ASP A 43 -14.22 -14.56 -31.80
N GLU A 44 -13.70 -14.92 -30.61
CA GLU A 44 -14.48 -15.04 -29.38
C GLU A 44 -14.77 -13.66 -28.81
N GLY A 45 -13.75 -12.81 -28.71
CA GLY A 45 -13.88 -11.42 -28.26
C GLY A 45 -14.75 -10.58 -29.19
N GLN A 46 -14.75 -10.86 -30.52
CA GLN A 46 -15.64 -10.20 -31.49
C GLN A 46 -17.10 -10.52 -31.19
N ARG A 47 -17.43 -11.78 -30.91
CA ARG A 47 -18.78 -12.20 -30.55
C ARG A 47 -19.27 -11.57 -29.25
N GLU A 48 -18.45 -11.57 -28.22
CA GLU A 48 -18.78 -10.95 -26.92
C GLU A 48 -18.97 -9.44 -27.04
N LEU A 49 -18.13 -8.78 -27.82
CA LEU A 49 -18.24 -7.34 -28.03
C LEU A 49 -19.50 -6.98 -28.82
N LEU A 50 -19.89 -7.83 -29.80
CA LEU A 50 -21.12 -7.67 -30.58
C LEU A 50 -22.35 -7.85 -29.68
N GLU A 51 -22.40 -8.90 -28.87
CA GLU A 51 -23.48 -9.17 -27.91
C GLU A 51 -23.65 -8.02 -26.91
N TRP A 52 -22.55 -7.48 -26.43
CA TRP A 52 -22.58 -6.31 -25.53
C TRP A 52 -23.12 -5.07 -26.23
N ARG A 53 -22.75 -4.80 -27.49
CA ARG A 53 -23.24 -3.68 -28.28
C ARG A 53 -24.75 -3.77 -28.52
N GLU A 54 -25.25 -4.96 -28.82
CA GLU A 54 -26.67 -5.24 -29.11
C GLU A 54 -27.52 -5.25 -27.82
N SER A 55 -26.92 -5.42 -26.64
CA SER A 55 -27.64 -5.50 -25.37
C SER A 55 -28.30 -4.16 -24.94
N SER A 56 -27.84 -3.02 -25.46
CA SER A 56 -28.43 -1.69 -25.21
C SER A 56 -28.04 -0.69 -26.30
N PRO A 57 -28.96 0.19 -26.74
CA PRO A 57 -28.67 1.29 -27.66
C PRO A 57 -27.58 2.23 -27.13
N GLU A 58 -27.47 2.36 -25.82
CA GLU A 58 -26.46 3.20 -25.15
C GLU A 58 -25.06 2.62 -25.32
N ASN A 59 -24.92 1.30 -25.36
CA ASN A 59 -23.65 0.61 -25.57
C ASN A 59 -23.12 0.82 -26.99
N GLU A 60 -24.01 0.82 -27.99
CA GLU A 60 -23.65 1.13 -29.38
C GLU A 60 -23.16 2.58 -29.51
N VAL A 61 -23.87 3.53 -28.92
CA VAL A 61 -23.45 4.95 -28.92
C VAL A 61 -22.09 5.11 -28.22
N LEU A 62 -21.87 4.41 -27.11
CA LEU A 62 -20.61 4.42 -26.39
C LEU A 62 -19.47 3.83 -27.23
N PHE A 63 -19.72 2.70 -27.89
CA PHE A 63 -18.77 2.06 -28.78
C PHE A 63 -18.37 2.96 -29.94
N GLN A 64 -19.34 3.56 -30.65
CA GLN A 64 -19.08 4.49 -31.75
C GLN A 64 -18.31 5.74 -31.29
N ARG A 65 -18.60 6.23 -30.10
CA ARG A 65 -17.88 7.36 -29.51
C ARG A 65 -16.43 7.02 -29.17
N MET A 66 -16.18 5.82 -28.67
CA MET A 66 -14.81 5.36 -28.31
C MET A 66 -13.98 4.98 -29.53
N THR A 67 -14.61 4.55 -30.64
CA THR A 67 -13.94 4.13 -31.86
C THR A 67 -13.92 5.21 -32.95
N SER A 68 -14.55 6.37 -32.72
CA SER A 68 -14.59 7.46 -33.72
C SER A 68 -13.19 7.98 -34.02
N ARG A 69 -12.83 8.01 -35.30
CA ARG A 69 -11.49 8.35 -35.82
C ARG A 69 -11.04 9.76 -35.43
N VAL A 70 -11.99 10.69 -35.27
CA VAL A 70 -11.72 12.08 -34.88
C VAL A 70 -11.15 12.21 -33.49
N HIS A 71 -11.61 11.41 -32.51
CA HIS A 71 -11.08 11.44 -31.14
C HIS A 71 -9.74 10.72 -30.99
N PHE A 72 -9.49 9.72 -31.83
CA PHE A 72 -8.25 8.97 -31.81
C PHE A 72 -7.11 9.75 -32.47
N GLU A 73 -7.37 10.45 -33.59
CA GLU A 73 -6.37 11.30 -34.25
C GLU A 73 -6.03 12.57 -33.43
N GLU A 74 -6.98 13.16 -32.71
CA GLU A 74 -6.71 14.27 -31.77
C GLU A 74 -5.87 13.81 -30.57
N SER A 75 -6.15 12.64 -30.03
CA SER A 75 -5.38 12.09 -28.90
C SER A 75 -3.96 11.66 -29.28
N LEU A 76 -3.76 11.15 -30.49
CA LEU A 76 -2.43 10.81 -31.04
C LEU A 76 -1.58 12.05 -31.33
N LYS A 77 -2.17 13.11 -31.92
CA LYS A 77 -1.46 14.36 -32.16
C LYS A 77 -0.91 15.02 -30.89
N VAL A 78 -1.65 14.91 -29.78
CA VAL A 78 -1.19 15.44 -28.48
C VAL A 78 -0.07 14.59 -27.87
N CYS A 79 -0.03 13.28 -28.16
CA CYS A 79 1.03 12.38 -27.68
C CYS A 79 2.31 12.45 -28.52
N GLU A 80 2.25 12.89 -29.78
CA GLU A 80 3.39 12.96 -30.69
C GLU A 80 4.05 14.35 -30.74
N MET A 81 3.43 15.37 -30.15
CA MET A 81 4.01 16.72 -30.07
C MET A 81 5.25 16.74 -29.18
N THR A 82 6.37 17.13 -29.74
CA THR A 82 7.60 17.40 -28.99
C THR A 82 7.43 18.65 -28.10
N ASN A 83 8.21 18.75 -27.01
CA ASN A 83 8.20 19.92 -26.13
C ASN A 83 8.46 21.24 -26.87
N GLU A 84 9.18 21.20 -27.99
CA GLU A 84 9.50 22.35 -28.85
C GLU A 84 8.30 22.80 -29.67
N GLU A 85 7.48 21.89 -30.17
CA GLU A 85 6.25 22.19 -30.90
C GLU A 85 5.18 22.77 -29.97
N MET A 86 5.07 22.26 -28.75
CA MET A 86 4.17 22.79 -27.71
C MET A 86 4.55 24.24 -27.32
N GLU A 87 5.85 24.54 -27.20
CA GLU A 87 6.32 25.90 -26.91
C GLU A 87 6.06 26.88 -28.06
N ASN A 88 6.14 26.43 -29.30
CA ASN A 88 5.87 27.27 -30.49
C ASN A 88 4.36 27.55 -30.64
N GLU A 89 3.49 26.61 -30.38
CA GLU A 89 2.02 26.82 -30.33
C GLU A 89 1.65 27.81 -29.20
N TRP A 90 2.28 27.72 -28.03
CA TRP A 90 2.11 28.69 -26.93
C TRP A 90 2.58 30.10 -27.28
N LYS A 91 3.65 30.26 -28.08
CA LYS A 91 4.11 31.57 -28.57
C LYS A 91 3.15 32.20 -29.57
N LEU A 92 2.51 31.40 -30.44
CA LEU A 92 1.48 31.85 -31.38
C LEU A 92 0.20 32.32 -30.70
N ILE A 93 -0.24 31.64 -29.65
CA ILE A 93 -1.40 32.02 -28.83
C ILE A 93 -1.10 33.32 -28.05
N ARG A 94 0.09 33.47 -27.49
CA ARG A 94 0.52 34.71 -26.82
C ARG A 94 0.58 35.90 -27.74
N GLY A 95 0.99 35.71 -29.01
CA GLY A 95 1.13 36.77 -29.99
C GLY A 95 -0.23 37.35 -30.45
N LYS A 96 -1.31 36.59 -30.42
CA LYS A 96 -2.65 37.01 -30.87
C LYS A 96 -3.48 37.71 -29.80
N THR A 97 -3.11 37.62 -28.52
CA THR A 97 -3.91 38.16 -27.40
C THR A 97 -3.41 39.47 -26.79
N ILE A 98 -2.22 39.99 -27.22
CA ILE A 98 -1.62 41.18 -26.59
C ILE A 98 -1.46 42.34 -27.62
N GLY A 99 -2.55 42.76 -28.20
CA GLY A 99 -2.47 43.87 -29.17
C GLY A 99 -3.65 44.81 -29.16
N SER A 100 -4.09 45.38 -28.02
CA SER A 100 -4.85 46.66 -28.04
C SER A 100 -5.28 47.21 -26.65
N TYR A 101 -4.90 46.58 -25.55
CA TYR A 101 -5.38 47.01 -24.21
C TYR A 101 -4.43 47.93 -23.42
N ARG A 102 -3.29 48.35 -24.01
CA ARG A 102 -2.30 49.14 -23.27
C ARG A 102 -2.70 50.56 -22.89
N LEU A 103 -3.74 51.14 -23.50
CA LEU A 103 -4.16 52.52 -23.23
C LEU A 103 -5.30 52.64 -22.20
N VAL A 104 -6.14 51.61 -22.02
CA VAL A 104 -7.22 51.61 -21.03
C VAL A 104 -6.71 51.16 -19.66
N LEU A 105 -5.68 50.29 -19.63
CA LEU A 105 -5.15 49.68 -18.40
C LEU A 105 -4.47 50.70 -17.46
N LYS A 106 -3.82 51.75 -17.99
CA LYS A 106 -3.14 52.75 -17.14
C LYS A 106 -4.08 53.63 -16.27
N ARG A 107 -5.34 53.76 -16.66
CA ARG A 107 -6.36 54.49 -15.84
C ARG A 107 -7.06 53.59 -14.81
N LEU A 108 -7.05 52.27 -15.01
CA LEU A 108 -7.72 51.30 -14.10
C LEU A 108 -6.78 50.64 -13.11
N LEU A 109 -5.45 50.80 -13.30
CA LEU A 109 -4.45 50.17 -12.44
C LEU A 109 -4.64 50.44 -10.92
N PRO A 110 -4.97 51.68 -10.47
CA PRO A 110 -5.12 51.91 -9.03
C PRO A 110 -6.37 51.23 -8.46
N TYR A 111 -7.44 51.06 -9.25
CA TYR A 111 -8.64 50.35 -8.81
C TYR A 111 -8.48 48.81 -8.87
N ALA A 112 -7.66 48.31 -9.82
CA ALA A 112 -7.35 46.92 -9.88
C ALA A 112 -6.53 46.44 -8.65
N ALA A 113 -5.62 47.29 -8.14
CA ALA A 113 -4.88 46.98 -6.91
C ALA A 113 -5.80 46.86 -5.69
N ILE A 114 -6.79 47.74 -5.54
CA ILE A 114 -7.78 47.66 -4.45
C ILE A 114 -8.63 46.41 -4.59
N LEU A 115 -9.02 46.03 -5.81
CA LEU A 115 -9.84 44.83 -6.08
C LEU A 115 -9.04 43.54 -5.81
N VAL A 116 -7.76 43.53 -6.17
CA VAL A 116 -6.84 42.38 -5.85
C VAL A 116 -6.63 42.24 -4.35
N VAL A 117 -6.44 43.37 -3.62
CA VAL A 117 -6.30 43.33 -2.16
C VAL A 117 -7.63 42.90 -1.51
N ALA A 118 -8.76 43.34 -1.99
CA ALA A 118 -10.07 42.90 -1.50
C ALA A 118 -10.34 41.42 -1.80
N LEU A 119 -9.93 40.93 -2.99
CA LEU A 119 -10.02 39.51 -3.35
C LEU A 119 -9.02 38.66 -2.55
N LEU A 120 -7.82 39.17 -2.27
CA LEU A 120 -6.85 38.47 -1.40
C LEU A 120 -7.35 38.42 0.06
N ILE A 121 -7.86 39.50 0.59
CA ILE A 121 -8.46 39.53 1.94
C ILE A 121 -9.70 38.66 1.99
N GLY A 122 -10.59 38.77 1.01
CA GLY A 122 -11.77 37.91 0.89
C GLY A 122 -11.38 36.43 0.64
N GLY A 123 -10.36 36.18 -0.17
CA GLY A 123 -9.84 34.85 -0.41
C GLY A 123 -9.18 34.23 0.84
N ILE A 124 -8.40 35.02 1.59
CA ILE A 124 -7.83 34.59 2.88
C ILE A 124 -8.97 34.35 3.90
N TRP A 125 -10.01 35.19 3.88
CA TRP A 125 -11.16 35.04 4.78
C TRP A 125 -11.97 33.78 4.41
N VAL A 126 -12.26 33.54 3.14
CA VAL A 126 -12.99 32.37 2.63
C VAL A 126 -12.13 31.08 2.75
N LEU A 127 -10.81 31.16 2.59
CA LEU A 127 -9.90 30.01 2.79
C LEU A 127 -9.64 29.73 4.28
N GLY A 128 -9.62 30.79 5.10
CA GLY A 128 -9.50 30.66 6.57
C GLY A 128 -10.78 30.12 7.23
N GLU A 129 -11.97 30.37 6.64
CA GLU A 129 -13.23 29.79 7.12
C GLU A 129 -13.49 28.38 6.58
N ARG A 130 -12.77 27.91 5.53
CA ARG A 130 -12.94 26.53 5.05
C ARG A 130 -12.46 25.49 6.03
N ASP A 131 -11.45 25.80 6.84
CA ASP A 131 -11.03 24.89 7.93
C ASP A 131 -12.01 24.90 9.13
N SER A 132 -12.94 25.90 9.19
CA SER A 132 -13.94 26.00 10.25
C SER A 132 -15.36 25.61 9.84
N LEU A 133 -15.58 25.19 8.58
CA LEU A 133 -16.91 24.82 8.06
C LEU A 133 -17.21 23.30 8.12
N LEU A 134 -16.24 22.48 8.50
CA LEU A 134 -16.56 21.11 8.91
C LEU A 134 -17.10 21.22 10.35
N PRO A 135 -18.28 20.69 10.66
CA PRO A 135 -18.70 20.58 12.05
C PRO A 135 -17.58 19.86 12.79
N ASP A 136 -17.11 20.45 13.90
CA ASP A 136 -16.05 19.87 14.75
C ASP A 136 -16.42 18.45 15.25
N ASP A 137 -17.62 18.05 15.00
CA ASP A 137 -18.23 16.76 15.35
C ASP A 137 -18.32 15.77 14.17
N SER A 138 -17.83 16.12 12.98
CA SER A 138 -17.80 15.18 11.85
C SER A 138 -16.76 14.09 12.07
N LEU A 139 -17.08 12.85 11.66
CA LEU A 139 -16.14 11.72 11.70
C LEU A 139 -14.79 12.07 11.05
N VAL A 140 -14.82 12.82 9.94
CA VAL A 140 -13.64 13.30 9.21
C VAL A 140 -12.77 14.20 10.08
N ALA A 141 -13.35 15.18 10.79
CA ALA A 141 -12.62 16.08 11.67
C ALA A 141 -12.01 15.31 12.85
N LYS A 142 -12.75 14.37 13.41
CA LYS A 142 -12.30 13.50 14.51
C LYS A 142 -11.21 12.53 14.04
N ALA A 143 -11.37 11.89 12.89
CA ALA A 143 -10.41 10.94 12.33
C ALA A 143 -9.08 11.61 11.92
N HIS A 144 -9.08 12.89 11.55
CA HIS A 144 -7.84 13.66 11.32
C HIS A 144 -7.01 13.88 12.60
N ARG A 145 -7.61 13.74 13.78
CA ARG A 145 -6.90 13.80 15.06
C ARG A 145 -6.15 12.53 15.39
N VAL A 146 -6.57 11.39 14.82
CA VAL A 146 -5.84 10.12 14.95
C VAL A 146 -4.52 10.24 14.21
N LYS A 147 -3.44 10.34 14.96
CA LYS A 147 -2.10 10.56 14.41
C LYS A 147 -1.59 9.29 13.76
N LYS A 148 -1.02 9.44 12.57
CA LYS A 148 -0.12 8.42 12.05
C LYS A 148 1.12 8.39 12.95
N ILE A 149 1.48 7.20 13.40
CA ILE A 149 2.67 7.02 14.24
C ILE A 149 3.89 7.23 13.36
N GLU A 150 4.82 8.10 13.81
CA GLU A 150 6.11 8.24 13.14
C GLU A 150 7.01 7.07 13.55
N PRO A 151 7.34 6.17 12.62
CA PRO A 151 8.08 4.97 12.95
C PRO A 151 9.55 5.28 13.29
N GLN A 152 10.05 4.63 14.33
CA GLN A 152 11.47 4.68 14.70
C GLN A 152 11.96 3.24 14.92
N ALA A 153 12.54 2.64 13.89
CA ALA A 153 13.15 1.34 14.03
C ALA A 153 14.32 1.41 15.04
N ILE A 154 14.35 0.46 15.97
CA ILE A 154 15.33 0.37 17.04
C ILE A 154 16.18 -0.88 16.84
N LEU A 155 17.49 -0.69 16.78
CA LEU A 155 18.46 -1.77 16.82
C LEU A 155 18.93 -1.98 18.26
N VAL A 156 18.77 -3.19 18.79
CA VAL A 156 19.33 -3.63 20.08
C VAL A 156 20.54 -4.52 19.78
N MET A 157 21.70 -4.11 20.24
CA MET A 157 22.96 -4.87 20.09
C MET A 157 23.09 -5.96 21.14
N GLY A 158 24.05 -6.89 20.95
CA GLY A 158 24.27 -8.01 21.85
C GLY A 158 24.68 -7.62 23.28
N ASP A 159 25.23 -6.43 23.47
CA ASP A 159 25.57 -5.86 24.78
C ASP A 159 24.39 -5.10 25.44
N GLY A 160 23.21 -5.07 24.79
CA GLY A 160 22.01 -4.35 25.23
C GLY A 160 21.97 -2.88 24.84
N THR A 161 22.97 -2.36 24.13
CA THR A 161 22.96 -0.99 23.59
C THR A 161 21.83 -0.85 22.58
N THR A 162 21.02 0.21 22.72
CA THR A 162 19.91 0.51 21.82
C THR A 162 20.25 1.70 20.93
N ILE A 163 19.97 1.56 19.63
CA ILE A 163 20.27 2.55 18.61
C ILE A 163 18.99 2.84 17.84
N ASN A 164 18.60 4.12 17.81
CA ASN A 164 17.49 4.58 17.00
C ASN A 164 18.00 4.83 15.55
N LEU A 165 17.42 4.12 14.58
CA LEU A 165 17.90 4.18 13.20
C LEU A 165 17.45 5.44 12.42
N LYS A 166 16.59 6.30 12.99
CA LYS A 166 16.30 7.65 12.47
C LYS A 166 17.27 8.73 12.93
N ASP A 167 18.05 8.45 13.97
CA ASP A 167 18.99 9.43 14.49
C ASP A 167 20.32 9.36 13.74
N SER A 168 20.63 10.40 12.97
CA SER A 168 21.85 10.50 12.18
C SER A 168 23.14 10.38 13.00
N VAL A 169 23.12 10.78 14.28
CA VAL A 169 24.27 10.65 15.18
C VAL A 169 24.46 9.19 15.56
N SER A 170 23.38 8.49 15.85
CA SER A 170 23.38 7.06 16.20
C SER A 170 23.77 6.20 14.99
N LEU A 171 23.34 6.56 13.77
CA LEU A 171 23.77 5.91 12.53
C LEU A 171 25.27 6.12 12.25
N ALA A 172 25.80 7.32 12.47
CA ALA A 172 27.22 7.59 12.33
C ALA A 172 28.07 6.79 13.35
N ALA A 173 27.56 6.57 14.55
CA ALA A 173 28.20 5.71 15.54
C ALA A 173 28.27 4.24 15.08
N LEU A 174 27.19 3.69 14.53
CA LEU A 174 27.16 2.33 13.93
C LEU A 174 28.21 2.16 12.81
N VAL A 175 28.31 3.13 11.91
CA VAL A 175 29.30 3.13 10.83
C VAL A 175 30.73 3.20 11.39
N SER A 176 30.95 4.02 12.45
CA SER A 176 32.28 4.15 13.10
C SER A 176 32.72 2.85 13.80
N MET A 177 31.79 2.06 14.31
CA MET A 177 32.06 0.76 14.91
C MET A 177 32.41 -0.34 13.90
N LYS A 178 32.47 -0.05 12.60
CA LYS A 178 32.72 -1.00 11.49
C LYS A 178 31.77 -2.21 11.48
N MET A 179 30.59 -2.08 12.10
CA MET A 179 29.61 -3.15 12.25
C MET A 179 28.61 -3.19 11.10
N ALA A 180 28.24 -2.02 10.58
CA ALA A 180 27.32 -1.91 9.45
C ALA A 180 27.97 -1.13 8.31
N LEU A 181 27.57 -1.41 7.09
CA LEU A 181 28.19 -0.79 5.90
C LEU A 181 27.49 0.41 5.39
N SER A 182 26.18 0.39 5.38
CA SER A 182 25.34 1.50 5.05
C SER A 182 24.09 1.41 5.90
N ALA A 183 23.73 2.50 6.53
CA ALA A 183 22.44 2.72 7.12
C ALA A 183 21.86 3.92 6.38
N ASP A 184 20.82 3.69 5.62
CA ASP A 184 19.94 4.70 5.06
C ASP A 184 18.68 4.77 5.93
N GLU A 185 17.87 5.81 5.83
CA GLU A 185 16.70 6.01 6.72
C GLU A 185 15.79 4.78 6.82
N ASP A 186 15.72 3.95 5.75
CA ASP A 186 14.84 2.78 5.68
C ASP A 186 15.57 1.44 5.50
N VAL A 187 16.91 1.43 5.39
CA VAL A 187 17.67 0.20 5.06
C VAL A 187 18.94 0.08 5.88
N LEU A 188 19.08 -1.01 6.62
CA LEU A 188 20.32 -1.41 7.29
C LEU A 188 20.96 -2.59 6.58
N THR A 189 22.23 -2.43 6.17
CA THR A 189 23.00 -3.47 5.47
C THR A 189 24.21 -3.89 6.28
N TYR A 190 24.38 -5.18 6.51
CA TYR A 190 25.56 -5.77 7.16
C TYR A 190 26.59 -6.23 6.15
N THR A 191 27.87 -5.94 6.43
CA THR A 191 28.98 -6.51 5.63
C THR A 191 29.56 -7.79 6.23
N LYS A 192 30.28 -8.46 5.34
CA LYS A 192 31.22 -9.54 5.72
C LYS A 192 32.44 -8.94 6.43
N GLY A 193 32.32 -8.60 7.71
CA GLY A 193 33.45 -8.10 8.54
C GLY A 193 34.29 -9.21 9.19
N SER A 194 35.35 -8.81 9.89
CA SER A 194 36.47 -9.57 10.47
C SER A 194 36.11 -10.74 11.39
N VAL A 195 37.15 -11.52 11.69
CA VAL A 195 37.11 -12.81 12.41
C VAL A 195 36.96 -12.58 13.91
N ASP A 196 35.70 -12.56 14.42
CA ASP A 196 35.46 -12.72 15.86
C ASP A 196 34.97 -14.14 16.18
N THR A 197 35.38 -14.65 17.33
CA THR A 197 35.10 -16.04 17.74
C THR A 197 33.75 -16.27 18.36
N VAL A 198 33.08 -15.20 18.80
CA VAL A 198 31.77 -15.24 19.47
C VAL A 198 30.65 -14.90 18.47
N ILE A 199 29.51 -15.61 18.56
CA ILE A 199 28.32 -15.30 17.79
C ILE A 199 27.61 -14.16 18.54
N GLU A 200 27.60 -12.98 17.94
CA GLU A 200 26.86 -11.83 18.44
C GLU A 200 25.49 -11.78 17.78
N TYR A 201 24.44 -11.59 18.59
CA TYR A 201 23.07 -11.42 18.11
C TYR A 201 22.64 -9.98 18.27
N HIS A 202 21.99 -9.46 17.23
CA HIS A 202 21.28 -8.19 17.25
C HIS A 202 19.79 -8.44 17.14
N THR A 203 19.00 -7.48 17.64
CA THR A 203 17.55 -7.52 17.52
C THR A 203 17.05 -6.23 16.88
N MET A 204 16.39 -6.35 15.75
CA MET A 204 15.68 -5.26 15.12
C MET A 204 14.25 -5.23 15.65
N LYS A 205 13.85 -4.09 16.24
CA LYS A 205 12.49 -3.87 16.75
C LYS A 205 11.81 -2.78 15.94
N ILE A 206 10.66 -3.12 15.38
CA ILE A 206 9.83 -2.21 14.62
C ILE A 206 8.62 -1.84 15.48
N PRO A 207 8.45 -0.58 15.88
CA PRO A 207 7.28 -0.14 16.62
C PRO A 207 6.04 -0.04 15.71
N ARG A 208 4.90 0.30 16.30
CA ARG A 208 3.69 0.66 15.57
C ARG A 208 4.00 1.73 14.50
N GLY A 209 3.32 1.66 13.37
CA GLY A 209 3.48 2.60 12.26
C GLY A 209 4.75 2.43 11.44
N GLY A 210 5.65 1.53 11.84
CA GLY A 210 6.95 1.33 11.22
C GLY A 210 7.01 0.17 10.23
N GLU A 211 7.93 0.28 9.32
CA GLU A 211 8.46 -0.80 8.50
C GLU A 211 9.94 -0.54 8.27
N TYR A 212 10.70 -1.61 8.09
CA TYR A 212 12.13 -1.48 7.87
C TYR A 212 12.68 -2.61 7.00
N VAL A 213 13.69 -2.30 6.20
CA VAL A 213 14.37 -3.28 5.36
C VAL A 213 15.74 -3.58 5.94
N LEU A 214 16.01 -4.85 6.19
CA LEU A 214 17.25 -5.35 6.74
C LEU A 214 17.93 -6.28 5.73
N VAL A 215 19.18 -5.99 5.37
CA VAL A 215 20.01 -6.89 4.57
C VAL A 215 20.99 -7.60 5.49
N LEU A 216 20.82 -8.89 5.64
CA LEU A 216 21.64 -9.74 6.50
C LEU A 216 23.02 -10.02 5.87
N SER A 217 23.98 -10.49 6.69
CA SER A 217 25.36 -10.72 6.27
C SER A 217 25.57 -11.77 5.17
N ASP A 218 24.55 -12.61 4.91
CA ASP A 218 24.54 -13.58 3.80
C ASP A 218 23.98 -12.98 2.49
N GLY A 219 23.44 -11.74 2.54
CA GLY A 219 22.77 -11.06 1.45
C GLY A 219 21.29 -11.37 1.35
N THR A 220 20.69 -12.01 2.35
CA THR A 220 19.24 -12.18 2.48
C THR A 220 18.61 -10.82 2.82
N THR A 221 17.55 -10.43 2.11
CA THR A 221 16.79 -9.22 2.40
C THR A 221 15.53 -9.58 3.19
N VAL A 222 15.31 -8.87 4.29
CA VAL A 222 14.15 -9.05 5.17
C VAL A 222 13.39 -7.73 5.24
N TYR A 223 12.11 -7.75 4.87
CA TYR A 223 11.18 -6.65 5.09
C TYR A 223 10.44 -6.92 6.39
N LEU A 224 10.50 -6.01 7.33
CA LEU A 224 9.85 -6.12 8.64
C LEU A 224 8.64 -5.20 8.69
N ASN A 225 7.49 -5.75 9.06
CA ASN A 225 6.25 -5.01 9.23
C ASN A 225 6.15 -4.36 10.63
N ALA A 226 5.14 -3.51 10.84
CA ALA A 226 4.87 -2.87 12.12
C ALA A 226 4.73 -3.91 13.26
N GLU A 227 5.11 -3.52 14.47
CA GLU A 227 5.07 -4.35 15.68
C GLU A 227 5.84 -5.67 15.56
N SER A 228 6.93 -5.68 14.77
CA SER A 228 7.74 -6.87 14.55
C SER A 228 9.11 -6.78 15.22
N GLU A 229 9.60 -7.93 15.64
CA GLU A 229 10.92 -8.10 16.24
C GLU A 229 11.64 -9.25 15.57
N LEU A 230 12.85 -8.99 15.04
CA LEU A 230 13.71 -9.99 14.45
C LEU A 230 15.03 -10.04 15.19
N MET A 231 15.37 -11.18 15.80
CA MET A 231 16.68 -11.45 16.36
C MET A 231 17.50 -12.29 15.37
N TYR A 232 18.71 -11.86 15.07
CA TYR A 232 19.58 -12.47 14.07
C TYR A 232 21.04 -12.34 14.47
N PRO A 233 21.91 -13.31 14.06
CA PRO A 233 23.34 -13.18 14.29
C PRO A 233 23.94 -12.15 13.31
N VAL A 234 24.83 -11.31 13.79
CA VAL A 234 25.59 -10.35 12.96
C VAL A 234 26.30 -11.09 11.81
N LYS A 235 26.73 -12.31 12.05
CA LYS A 235 27.34 -13.20 11.06
C LYS A 235 26.88 -14.64 11.27
N PHE A 236 26.32 -15.23 10.21
CA PHE A 236 25.93 -16.64 10.24
C PHE A 236 27.15 -17.57 10.32
N ARG A 237 27.20 -18.37 11.36
CA ARG A 237 28.23 -19.41 11.61
C ARG A 237 27.57 -20.79 11.72
N GLY A 238 28.36 -21.86 11.66
CA GLY A 238 27.83 -23.23 11.73
C GLY A 238 27.16 -23.68 10.42
N ASN A 239 26.24 -24.62 10.51
CA ASN A 239 25.66 -25.36 9.39
C ASN A 239 24.32 -24.82 8.92
N ASP A 240 23.77 -23.82 9.59
CA ASP A 240 22.52 -23.16 9.23
C ASP A 240 22.62 -21.64 9.36
N ARG A 241 21.59 -20.93 8.83
CA ARG A 241 21.39 -19.50 8.93
C ARG A 241 20.09 -19.27 9.68
N ARG A 242 20.16 -19.14 11.00
CA ARG A 242 18.99 -19.09 11.89
C ARG A 242 18.70 -17.66 12.34
N VAL A 243 17.42 -17.30 12.26
CA VAL A 243 16.85 -16.05 12.78
C VAL A 243 15.58 -16.34 13.56
N PHE A 244 15.18 -15.44 14.48
CA PHE A 244 14.02 -15.58 15.35
C PHE A 244 13.06 -14.42 15.10
N LEU A 245 11.81 -14.74 14.76
CA LEU A 245 10.80 -13.77 14.42
C LEU A 245 9.64 -13.78 15.42
N ASN A 246 9.27 -12.58 15.89
CA ASN A 246 7.99 -12.28 16.49
C ASN A 246 7.37 -11.13 15.68
N GLY A 247 6.15 -11.28 15.16
CA GLY A 247 5.52 -10.32 14.28
C GLY A 247 5.43 -10.79 12.83
N GLU A 248 5.58 -9.90 11.87
CA GLU A 248 5.43 -10.20 10.44
C GLU A 248 6.64 -9.75 9.64
N ALA A 249 7.15 -10.66 8.82
CA ALA A 249 8.27 -10.38 7.92
C ALA A 249 8.12 -11.09 6.57
N TYR A 250 8.64 -10.44 5.54
CA TYR A 250 8.87 -11.06 4.23
C TYR A 250 10.36 -11.25 4.02
N PHE A 251 10.73 -12.45 3.56
CA PHE A 251 12.09 -12.87 3.36
C PHE A 251 12.36 -13.11 1.87
N ASP A 252 13.35 -12.42 1.32
CA ASP A 252 13.99 -12.76 0.04
C ASP A 252 15.35 -13.41 0.35
N VAL A 253 15.32 -14.74 0.50
CA VAL A 253 16.48 -15.49 0.99
C VAL A 253 17.47 -15.76 -0.11
N LYS A 254 18.71 -15.33 0.10
CA LYS A 254 19.84 -15.66 -0.78
C LYS A 254 20.03 -17.17 -0.89
N ARG A 255 20.04 -17.66 -2.13
CA ARG A 255 20.17 -19.11 -2.40
C ARG A 255 21.51 -19.64 -1.93
N ASP A 256 21.46 -20.63 -1.03
CA ASP A 256 22.58 -21.45 -0.59
C ASP A 256 22.03 -22.83 -0.20
N THR A 257 22.37 -23.86 -1.01
CA THR A 257 21.90 -25.23 -0.80
C THR A 257 22.71 -25.98 0.24
N SER A 258 23.92 -25.50 0.58
CA SER A 258 24.81 -26.12 1.58
C SER A 258 24.44 -25.67 2.99
N LYS A 259 23.80 -24.51 3.15
CA LYS A 259 23.52 -23.91 4.44
C LYS A 259 22.08 -23.39 4.49
N PRO A 260 21.11 -24.18 5.01
CA PRO A 260 19.71 -23.80 5.04
C PRO A 260 19.49 -22.52 5.87
N PHE A 261 18.52 -21.73 5.45
CA PHE A 261 18.01 -20.58 6.20
C PHE A 261 16.79 -21.03 7.00
N ILE A 262 16.75 -20.68 8.28
CA ILE A 262 15.72 -21.13 9.22
C ILE A 262 15.14 -19.89 9.91
N VAL A 263 13.84 -19.68 9.76
CA VAL A 263 13.08 -18.73 10.56
C VAL A 263 12.41 -19.49 11.69
N GLU A 264 12.78 -19.19 12.92
CA GLU A 264 12.12 -19.72 14.11
C GLU A 264 11.05 -18.71 14.57
N ALA A 265 9.81 -19.15 14.60
CA ALA A 265 8.66 -18.33 14.97
C ALA A 265 7.83 -19.10 16.01
N ASN A 266 8.00 -18.73 17.28
CA ASN A 266 7.45 -19.49 18.42
C ASN A 266 7.89 -20.97 18.37
N SER A 267 6.92 -21.87 18.14
CA SER A 267 7.18 -23.33 18.08
C SER A 267 7.39 -23.84 16.65
N LEU A 268 7.36 -22.99 15.64
CA LEU A 268 7.56 -23.38 14.25
C LEU A 268 8.96 -23.06 13.77
N GLU A 269 9.53 -24.00 13.00
CA GLU A 269 10.70 -23.76 12.15
C GLU A 269 10.28 -23.70 10.68
N VAL A 270 10.60 -22.59 10.02
CA VAL A 270 10.40 -22.40 8.58
C VAL A 270 11.76 -22.49 7.89
N ARG A 271 11.99 -23.59 7.16
CA ARG A 271 13.28 -23.93 6.56
C ARG A 271 13.27 -23.77 5.05
N VAL A 272 14.29 -23.08 4.53
CA VAL A 272 14.44 -22.80 3.08
C VAL A 272 15.90 -22.86 2.64
N LEU A 273 16.13 -22.96 1.32
CA LEU A 273 17.48 -22.94 0.71
C LEU A 273 17.72 -21.70 -0.18
N GLY A 274 16.67 -20.95 -0.48
CA GLY A 274 16.71 -19.78 -1.37
C GLY A 274 15.32 -19.55 -1.96
N THR A 275 14.51 -18.72 -1.31
CA THR A 275 13.06 -18.73 -1.39
C THR A 275 12.53 -17.35 -1.03
N GLU A 276 11.47 -16.94 -1.69
CA GLU A 276 10.72 -15.73 -1.36
C GLU A 276 9.41 -16.13 -0.65
N PHE A 277 9.24 -15.70 0.61
CA PHE A 277 8.08 -16.08 1.43
C PHE A 277 7.81 -15.07 2.55
N GLY A 278 6.57 -15.03 3.05
CA GLY A 278 6.17 -14.27 4.23
C GLY A 278 5.89 -15.18 5.42
N VAL A 279 6.20 -14.69 6.62
CA VAL A 279 5.83 -15.30 7.90
C VAL A 279 5.12 -14.25 8.73
N ARG A 280 3.91 -14.59 9.23
CA ARG A 280 3.14 -13.77 10.17
C ARG A 280 2.95 -14.57 11.46
N ALA A 281 3.56 -14.10 12.54
CA ALA A 281 3.67 -14.80 13.81
C ALA A 281 3.58 -13.85 15.01
N TYR A 282 2.61 -12.95 15.03
CA TYR A 282 2.35 -12.08 16.17
C TYR A 282 1.95 -12.88 17.40
N GLN A 283 2.40 -12.47 18.59
CA GLN A 283 2.13 -13.19 19.84
C GLN A 283 0.66 -13.23 20.20
N ASP A 284 -0.06 -12.16 19.93
CA ASP A 284 -1.47 -11.95 20.22
C ASP A 284 -2.43 -12.58 19.18
N GLU A 285 -1.88 -13.15 18.08
CA GLU A 285 -2.68 -13.94 17.12
C GLU A 285 -2.69 -15.41 17.47
N THR A 286 -3.81 -16.08 17.23
CA THR A 286 -3.97 -17.52 17.49
C THR A 286 -3.22 -18.40 16.50
N CYS A 287 -2.94 -17.88 15.29
CA CYS A 287 -2.33 -18.65 14.22
C CYS A 287 -1.00 -18.04 13.76
N ILE A 288 -0.05 -18.91 13.39
CA ILE A 288 1.15 -18.54 12.65
C ILE A 288 0.92 -18.91 11.18
N ARG A 289 1.14 -17.95 10.27
CA ARG A 289 0.94 -18.16 8.83
C ARG A 289 2.24 -18.06 8.07
N THR A 290 2.50 -19.01 7.18
CA THR A 290 3.64 -18.99 6.26
C THR A 290 3.13 -19.04 4.83
N THR A 291 3.39 -17.99 4.05
CA THR A 291 2.90 -17.82 2.68
C THR A 291 4.05 -17.89 1.70
N LEU A 292 4.01 -18.81 0.74
CA LEU A 292 5.09 -19.03 -0.22
C LEU A 292 4.84 -18.32 -1.55
N LYS A 293 5.75 -17.40 -1.91
CA LYS A 293 5.73 -16.70 -3.20
C LYS A 293 6.53 -17.46 -4.27
N LYS A 294 7.77 -17.85 -3.96
CA LYS A 294 8.66 -18.51 -4.94
C LYS A 294 9.64 -19.42 -4.25
N GLY A 295 9.89 -20.60 -4.86
CA GLY A 295 10.83 -21.59 -4.36
C GLY A 295 10.13 -22.75 -3.63
N LYS A 296 10.66 -23.15 -2.48
CA LYS A 296 10.15 -24.25 -1.65
C LYS A 296 10.39 -23.95 -0.18
N VAL A 297 9.38 -24.19 0.66
CA VAL A 297 9.44 -23.99 2.12
C VAL A 297 9.08 -25.29 2.82
N SER A 298 9.87 -25.71 3.82
CA SER A 298 9.47 -26.71 4.81
C SER A 298 9.02 -25.98 6.08
N VAL A 299 7.80 -26.23 6.53
CA VAL A 299 7.25 -25.72 7.79
C VAL A 299 7.18 -26.89 8.77
N GLU A 300 7.89 -26.80 9.88
CA GLU A 300 8.08 -27.92 10.82
C GLU A 300 7.67 -27.53 12.24
N ASN A 301 6.94 -28.42 12.91
CA ASN A 301 6.67 -28.33 14.34
C ASN A 301 6.98 -29.68 15.01
N LYS A 302 7.90 -29.69 15.99
CA LYS A 302 8.28 -30.88 16.78
C LYS A 302 8.54 -32.14 15.94
N GLY A 303 9.19 -31.97 14.78
CA GLY A 303 9.57 -33.10 13.91
C GLY A 303 8.48 -33.52 12.90
N SER A 304 7.30 -32.95 12.94
CA SER A 304 6.29 -33.09 11.88
C SER A 304 6.35 -31.88 10.96
N GLY A 305 6.48 -32.10 9.65
CA GLY A 305 6.66 -31.01 8.69
C GLY A 305 5.82 -31.14 7.43
N ILE A 306 5.49 -30.00 6.84
CA ILE A 306 4.80 -29.88 5.56
C ILE A 306 5.65 -29.06 4.61
N VAL A 307 5.66 -29.47 3.34
CA VAL A 307 6.39 -28.76 2.29
C VAL A 307 5.40 -27.97 1.43
N LEU A 308 5.60 -26.64 1.36
CA LEU A 308 4.79 -25.75 0.52
C LEU A 308 5.40 -25.62 -0.88
N THR A 309 4.52 -25.45 -1.86
CA THR A 309 4.82 -25.00 -3.21
C THR A 309 4.29 -23.56 -3.44
N PRO A 310 4.79 -22.81 -4.44
CA PRO A 310 4.32 -21.46 -4.70
C PRO A 310 2.79 -21.36 -4.83
N GLY A 311 2.20 -20.35 -4.24
CA GLY A 311 0.74 -20.17 -4.17
C GLY A 311 0.11 -20.77 -2.90
N MET A 312 0.87 -21.46 -2.07
CA MET A 312 0.34 -22.09 -0.84
C MET A 312 0.63 -21.28 0.41
N GLN A 313 -0.27 -21.40 1.38
CA GLN A 313 -0.13 -20.88 2.74
C GLN A 313 -0.34 -22.01 3.74
N ALA A 314 0.59 -22.18 4.69
CA ALA A 314 0.39 -22.96 5.90
C ALA A 314 -0.11 -22.05 7.02
N SER A 315 -1.12 -22.50 7.75
CA SER A 315 -1.64 -21.87 8.96
C SER A 315 -1.52 -22.85 10.12
N PHE A 316 -0.73 -22.48 11.10
CA PHE A 316 -0.52 -23.26 12.32
C PHE A 316 -1.29 -22.62 13.47
N ASP A 317 -2.23 -23.35 14.03
CA ASP A 317 -3.00 -22.93 15.19
C ASP A 317 -2.20 -23.23 16.47
N LYS A 318 -1.92 -22.21 17.27
CA LYS A 318 -1.07 -22.31 18.47
C LYS A 318 -1.71 -23.10 19.61
N GLU A 319 -3.04 -23.06 19.71
CA GLU A 319 -3.79 -23.71 20.78
C GLU A 319 -3.97 -25.21 20.50
N THR A 320 -4.41 -25.53 19.28
CA THR A 320 -4.68 -26.91 18.89
C THR A 320 -3.47 -27.64 18.35
N SER A 321 -2.37 -26.92 18.04
CA SER A 321 -1.16 -27.43 17.35
C SER A 321 -1.48 -28.09 16.00
N LYS A 322 -2.58 -27.72 15.36
CA LYS A 322 -2.95 -28.19 14.02
C LYS A 322 -2.36 -27.30 12.95
N MET A 323 -1.92 -27.93 11.87
CA MET A 323 -1.45 -27.23 10.68
C MET A 323 -2.41 -27.49 9.52
N ASP A 324 -2.93 -26.43 8.94
CA ASP A 324 -3.75 -26.42 7.73
C ASP A 324 -2.98 -25.82 6.56
N VAL A 325 -3.21 -26.34 5.34
CA VAL A 325 -2.56 -25.84 4.13
C VAL A 325 -3.61 -25.60 3.07
N ARG A 326 -3.56 -24.41 2.47
CA ARG A 326 -4.49 -24.02 1.42
C ARG A 326 -3.79 -23.24 0.30
N GLU A 327 -4.36 -23.28 -0.89
CA GLU A 327 -4.03 -22.35 -1.96
C GLU A 327 -4.56 -20.95 -1.63
N VAL A 328 -3.74 -19.94 -1.90
CA VAL A 328 -4.08 -18.54 -1.64
C VAL A 328 -3.60 -17.63 -2.76
N ASN A 329 -4.24 -16.49 -2.90
CA ASN A 329 -3.65 -15.40 -3.68
C ASN A 329 -2.54 -14.74 -2.86
N VAL A 330 -1.29 -15.12 -3.14
CA VAL A 330 -0.11 -14.69 -2.39
C VAL A 330 0.04 -13.17 -2.35
N ASP A 331 -0.33 -12.49 -3.43
CA ASP A 331 -0.19 -11.04 -3.53
C ASP A 331 -1.10 -10.29 -2.54
N LEU A 332 -2.20 -10.89 -2.09
CA LEU A 332 -3.05 -10.31 -1.04
C LEU A 332 -2.33 -10.30 0.32
N PHE A 333 -1.67 -11.41 0.66
CA PHE A 333 -0.99 -11.58 1.96
C PHE A 333 0.35 -10.85 2.04
N LEU A 334 0.96 -10.53 0.91
CA LEU A 334 2.27 -9.88 0.83
C LEU A 334 2.21 -8.43 0.32
N ALA A 335 1.02 -7.90 0.07
CA ALA A 335 0.79 -6.55 -0.45
C ALA A 335 1.36 -5.43 0.45
N TRP A 336 1.43 -5.71 1.75
CA TRP A 336 1.89 -4.74 2.74
C TRP A 336 3.32 -4.25 2.48
N LYS A 337 4.23 -5.12 2.00
CA LYS A 337 5.59 -4.74 1.62
C LYS A 337 5.67 -3.80 0.42
N ASP A 338 4.61 -3.76 -0.38
CA ASP A 338 4.45 -2.89 -1.56
C ASP A 338 3.57 -1.65 -1.23
N GLY A 339 3.42 -1.33 0.06
CA GLY A 339 2.70 -0.16 0.55
C GLY A 339 1.17 -0.25 0.45
N ARG A 340 0.58 -1.46 0.41
CA ARG A 340 -0.86 -1.69 0.31
C ARG A 340 -1.35 -2.59 1.44
N LEU A 341 -2.53 -2.30 1.95
CA LEU A 341 -3.27 -3.19 2.85
C LEU A 341 -4.45 -3.77 2.07
N VAL A 342 -4.45 -5.09 1.93
CA VAL A 342 -5.48 -5.79 1.16
C VAL A 342 -6.15 -6.80 2.08
N PHE A 343 -7.46 -6.66 2.22
CA PHE A 343 -8.31 -7.54 2.99
C PHE A 343 -9.30 -8.20 2.04
N ASP A 344 -9.51 -9.50 2.17
CA ASP A 344 -10.45 -10.27 1.38
C ASP A 344 -11.28 -11.16 2.30
N ASN A 345 -12.58 -10.87 2.37
CA ASN A 345 -13.52 -11.53 3.28
C ASN A 345 -13.00 -11.61 4.74
N CYS A 346 -12.43 -10.49 5.21
CA CYS A 346 -11.81 -10.37 6.52
C CYS A 346 -12.80 -9.71 7.50
N SER A 347 -12.89 -10.24 8.73
CA SER A 347 -13.76 -9.65 9.75
C SER A 347 -13.31 -8.23 10.12
N LEU A 348 -14.28 -7.35 10.44
CA LEU A 348 -14.02 -5.98 10.86
C LEU A 348 -13.02 -5.92 12.02
N GLU A 349 -13.11 -6.81 12.98
CA GLU A 349 -12.19 -6.89 14.11
C GLU A 349 -10.74 -7.06 13.65
N ASN A 350 -10.49 -7.98 12.70
CA ASN A 350 -9.15 -8.22 12.17
C ASN A 350 -8.66 -7.04 11.33
N ILE A 351 -9.56 -6.39 10.57
CA ILE A 351 -9.22 -5.19 9.79
C ILE A 351 -8.81 -4.06 10.71
N LEU A 352 -9.62 -3.74 11.73
CA LEU A 352 -9.32 -2.66 12.67
C LEU A 352 -8.07 -2.97 13.51
N LYS A 353 -7.85 -4.24 13.87
CA LYS A 353 -6.62 -4.67 14.54
C LYS A 353 -5.38 -4.45 13.66
N ASP A 354 -5.46 -4.75 12.36
CA ASP A 354 -4.35 -4.52 11.43
C ASP A 354 -4.15 -3.02 11.15
N LEU A 355 -5.22 -2.24 11.03
CA LEU A 355 -5.13 -0.78 10.93
C LEU A 355 -4.51 -0.16 12.18
N GLY A 356 -4.82 -0.68 13.37
CA GLY A 356 -4.22 -0.24 14.64
C GLY A 356 -2.70 -0.42 14.72
N LYS A 357 -2.10 -1.25 13.86
CA LYS A 357 -0.63 -1.31 13.74
C LYS A 357 -0.03 -0.09 13.02
N TRP A 358 -0.84 0.68 12.27
CA TRP A 358 -0.41 1.84 11.48
C TRP A 358 -0.88 3.17 12.02
N TYR A 359 -2.02 3.17 12.73
CA TYR A 359 -2.63 4.35 13.31
C TYR A 359 -2.77 4.18 14.82
N ASP A 360 -2.64 5.27 15.56
CA ASP A 360 -2.70 5.25 17.02
C ASP A 360 -4.15 5.39 17.51
N PHE A 361 -4.87 4.28 17.53
CA PHE A 361 -6.22 4.24 18.06
C PHE A 361 -6.52 2.92 18.78
N ASP A 362 -7.49 2.97 19.67
CA ASP A 362 -8.14 1.83 20.30
C ASP A 362 -9.53 1.63 19.70
N VAL A 363 -10.13 0.45 19.90
CA VAL A 363 -11.46 0.12 19.37
C VAL A 363 -12.41 -0.23 20.48
N ARG A 364 -13.61 0.38 20.47
CA ARG A 364 -14.73 0.03 21.31
C ARG A 364 -15.92 -0.37 20.44
N TYR A 365 -16.49 -1.53 20.70
CA TYR A 365 -17.69 -2.01 20.00
C TYR A 365 -18.92 -1.75 20.85
N GLU A 366 -19.89 -0.99 20.33
CA GLU A 366 -21.22 -0.86 20.89
C GLU A 366 -22.11 -2.01 20.43
N ARG A 367 -21.82 -2.54 19.23
CA ARG A 367 -22.49 -3.69 18.64
C ARG A 367 -21.51 -4.84 18.48
N GLU A 368 -21.58 -5.84 19.35
CA GLU A 368 -20.63 -6.96 19.36
C GLU A 368 -20.65 -7.82 18.09
N ASP A 369 -21.80 -7.96 17.42
CA ASP A 369 -21.93 -8.70 16.16
C ASP A 369 -21.18 -8.01 15.00
N ALA A 370 -20.93 -6.70 15.08
CA ALA A 370 -20.16 -5.96 14.07
C ALA A 370 -18.73 -6.49 13.94
N ARG A 371 -18.14 -7.06 14.99
CA ARG A 371 -16.80 -7.65 14.95
C ARG A 371 -16.62 -8.67 13.84
N LEU A 372 -17.66 -9.46 13.57
CA LEU A 372 -17.62 -10.58 12.65
C LEU A 372 -18.04 -10.22 11.23
N ILE A 373 -18.51 -8.99 10.98
CA ILE A 373 -18.92 -8.57 9.63
C ILE A 373 -17.71 -8.63 8.69
N PRO A 374 -17.80 -9.39 7.59
CA PRO A 374 -16.70 -9.51 6.65
C PRO A 374 -16.67 -8.35 5.66
N PHE A 375 -15.48 -7.83 5.42
CA PHE A 375 -15.23 -6.80 4.41
C PHE A 375 -14.09 -7.21 3.48
N SER A 376 -14.14 -6.70 2.25
CA SER A 376 -13.04 -6.78 1.29
C SER A 376 -12.67 -5.37 0.85
N LEU A 377 -11.44 -4.96 1.12
CA LEU A 377 -10.93 -3.64 0.76
C LEU A 377 -9.45 -3.70 0.36
N ASN A 378 -9.06 -2.70 -0.39
CA ASN A 378 -7.71 -2.56 -0.89
C ASN A 378 -7.32 -1.09 -0.86
N ILE A 379 -6.50 -0.73 0.11
CA ILE A 379 -6.12 0.64 0.46
C ILE A 379 -4.59 0.78 0.41
N LYS A 380 -4.12 2.01 0.24
CA LYS A 380 -2.70 2.32 0.42
C LYS A 380 -2.43 2.60 1.89
N LYS A 381 -1.28 2.20 2.39
CA LYS A 381 -0.83 2.49 3.76
C LYS A 381 -0.76 3.99 4.10
N HIS A 382 -0.75 4.85 3.07
CA HIS A 382 -0.66 6.31 3.22
C HIS A 382 -2.01 7.02 3.03
N ASP A 383 -3.09 6.29 2.78
CA ASP A 383 -4.43 6.87 2.71
C ASP A 383 -4.80 7.44 4.10
N ALA A 384 -5.58 8.52 4.12
CA ALA A 384 -5.99 9.10 5.39
C ALA A 384 -6.90 8.11 6.15
N PHE A 385 -6.72 8.02 7.47
CA PHE A 385 -7.50 7.10 8.31
C PHE A 385 -9.02 7.33 8.16
N ALA A 386 -9.42 8.61 8.06
CA ALA A 386 -10.80 8.99 7.79
C ALA A 386 -11.37 8.36 6.50
N GLU A 387 -10.57 8.34 5.42
CA GLU A 387 -11.00 7.76 4.14
C GLU A 387 -11.24 6.25 4.26
N VAL A 388 -10.42 5.57 5.07
CA VAL A 388 -10.56 4.12 5.31
C VAL A 388 -11.84 3.83 6.07
N LEU A 389 -12.15 4.60 7.12
CA LEU A 389 -13.40 4.43 7.87
C LEU A 389 -14.62 4.72 7.01
N HIS A 390 -14.59 5.79 6.19
CA HIS A 390 -15.67 6.09 5.26
C HIS A 390 -15.92 4.98 4.24
N LEU A 391 -14.87 4.36 3.71
CA LEU A 391 -15.03 3.22 2.80
C LEU A 391 -15.77 2.04 3.45
N LEU A 392 -15.60 1.84 4.75
CA LEU A 392 -16.32 0.83 5.51
C LEU A 392 -17.77 1.26 5.78
N GLU A 393 -18.03 2.52 6.13
CA GLU A 393 -19.38 3.09 6.34
C GLU A 393 -20.22 3.10 5.06
N ASP A 394 -19.61 3.38 3.91
CA ASP A 394 -20.29 3.40 2.60
C ASP A 394 -20.96 2.06 2.24
N THR A 395 -20.57 0.99 2.90
CA THR A 395 -21.24 -0.32 2.78
C THR A 395 -22.62 -0.36 3.45
N GLY A 396 -22.90 0.56 4.36
CA GLY A 396 -24.12 0.61 5.17
C GLY A 396 -24.23 -0.47 6.23
N CYS A 397 -23.14 -1.22 6.51
CA CYS A 397 -23.11 -2.30 7.47
C CYS A 397 -22.69 -1.85 8.88
N VAL A 398 -21.93 -0.78 8.98
CA VAL A 398 -21.37 -0.22 10.20
C VAL A 398 -21.37 1.31 10.15
N GLU A 399 -21.37 1.93 11.32
CA GLU A 399 -21.12 3.37 11.50
C GLU A 399 -19.99 3.52 12.50
N PHE A 400 -19.20 4.57 12.35
CA PHE A 400 -18.09 4.87 13.25
C PHE A 400 -18.28 6.21 13.93
N ASP A 401 -17.80 6.29 15.15
CA ASP A 401 -17.56 7.54 15.86
C ASP A 401 -16.16 7.52 16.45
N ILE A 402 -15.60 8.68 16.75
CA ILE A 402 -14.26 8.79 17.33
C ILE A 402 -14.33 9.72 18.53
N GLU A 403 -13.93 9.20 19.69
CA GLU A 403 -13.73 9.94 20.94
C GLU A 403 -12.24 9.89 21.27
N ASP A 404 -11.56 11.03 21.23
CA ASP A 404 -10.11 11.15 21.36
C ASP A 404 -9.36 10.28 20.32
N ASN A 405 -8.82 9.14 20.75
CA ASN A 405 -8.20 8.13 19.89
C ASN A 405 -8.92 6.77 19.93
N ILE A 406 -10.17 6.74 20.43
CA ILE A 406 -10.99 5.53 20.48
C ILE A 406 -11.96 5.55 19.32
N VAL A 407 -11.88 4.56 18.44
CA VAL A 407 -12.85 4.31 17.37
C VAL A 407 -14.00 3.49 17.95
N ILE A 408 -15.20 4.03 17.87
CA ILE A 408 -16.43 3.40 18.35
C ILE A 408 -17.16 2.83 17.14
N VAL A 409 -17.42 1.53 17.18
CA VAL A 409 -18.17 0.80 16.15
C VAL A 409 -19.62 0.67 16.59
N LYS A 410 -20.55 1.23 15.80
CA LYS A 410 -22.01 1.26 16.05
C LYS A 410 -22.77 0.30 15.15
#